data_9ec707e0acc5400aafa2dfde5841240f
#
_entry.id   9ec707e0acc5400aafa2dfde5841240f
#
_cell.length_a   1.000
_cell.length_b   1.000
_cell.length_c   1.000
_cell.angle_alpha   90.00
_cell.angle_beta   90.00
_cell.angle_gamma   90.00
#
_symmetry.space_group_name_H-M   'P 1'
#
loop_
_entity.id
_entity.type
_entity.pdbx_description
1 polymer ?
#
loop_
_entity_poly.entity_id
_entity_poly.type
_entity_poly.pdbx_seq_one_letter_code
_entity_poly.pdbx_strand_id
1 'polypeptide(L)'
;MRTTIVAALALAVPFAAQAADPQKGKIAFEKNGCWQCHGYAGQGGAAGKTLAPKPMPYEAFNVFVRNSNGPMPPYPKDILSDADLADIHAYLSSIPAAKDYKSIPLLNQ
;
A
#
# COMPACT_ATOMS: atom_id res chain seq x y z
N MET A 1 -60.26 -11.66 -16.48
CA MET A 1 -59.20 -11.32 -15.51
C MET A 1 -57.83 -11.44 -16.20
N ARG A 2 -57.19 -10.34 -16.49
CA ARG A 2 -55.83 -10.32 -17.12
C ARG A 2 -54.82 -10.08 -16.03
N THR A 3 -54.04 -11.11 -15.69
CA THR A 3 -52.97 -11.02 -14.69
C THR A 3 -51.71 -10.49 -15.35
N THR A 4 -51.35 -9.25 -15.06
CA THR A 4 -50.14 -8.62 -15.55
C THR A 4 -48.96 -9.03 -14.62
N ILE A 5 -48.06 -9.86 -15.12
CA ILE A 5 -46.84 -10.23 -14.41
C ILE A 5 -45.83 -9.10 -14.64
N VAL A 6 -45.54 -8.32 -13.61
CA VAL A 6 -44.45 -7.33 -13.63
C VAL A 6 -43.13 -8.07 -13.29
N ALA A 7 -42.34 -8.31 -14.32
CA ALA A 7 -40.95 -8.84 -14.12
C ALA A 7 -40.06 -7.73 -13.58
N ALA A 8 -39.68 -7.84 -12.31
CA ALA A 8 -38.68 -6.95 -11.71
C ALA A 8 -37.30 -7.36 -12.23
N LEU A 9 -36.74 -6.51 -13.09
CA LEU A 9 -35.36 -6.66 -13.59
C LEU A 9 -34.39 -6.19 -12.50
N ALA A 10 -33.80 -7.13 -11.78
CA ALA A 10 -32.74 -6.83 -10.80
C ALA A 10 -31.48 -6.42 -11.56
N LEU A 11 -31.15 -5.14 -11.55
CA LEU A 11 -29.89 -4.61 -12.04
C LEU A 11 -28.77 -5.07 -11.09
N ALA A 12 -28.03 -6.09 -11.46
CA ALA A 12 -26.79 -6.46 -10.80
C ALA A 12 -25.75 -5.38 -11.12
N VAL A 13 -25.50 -4.48 -10.15
CA VAL A 13 -24.39 -3.51 -10.24
C VAL A 13 -23.09 -4.31 -10.05
N PRO A 14 -22.19 -4.35 -11.04
CA PRO A 14 -20.92 -5.02 -10.85
C PRO A 14 -20.14 -4.28 -9.76
N PHE A 15 -19.78 -4.96 -8.69
CA PHE A 15 -18.86 -4.47 -7.67
C PHE A 15 -17.48 -4.42 -8.32
N ALA A 16 -17.14 -3.27 -8.93
CA ALA A 16 -15.80 -3.06 -9.45
C ALA A 16 -14.84 -3.07 -8.25
N ALA A 17 -13.98 -4.07 -8.18
CA ALA A 17 -12.87 -4.09 -7.23
C ALA A 17 -12.04 -2.83 -7.46
N GLN A 18 -12.01 -1.93 -6.48
CA GLN A 18 -11.31 -0.67 -6.60
C GLN A 18 -9.81 -0.95 -6.61
N ALA A 19 -9.10 -0.49 -7.65
CA ALA A 19 -7.65 -0.60 -7.72
C ALA A 19 -7.01 0.16 -6.55
N ALA A 20 -5.90 -0.38 -6.02
CA ALA A 20 -5.16 0.25 -4.94
C ALA A 20 -4.65 1.64 -5.36
N ASP A 21 -4.74 2.60 -4.44
CA ASP A 21 -4.47 4.02 -4.68
C ASP A 21 -3.17 4.44 -3.98
N PRO A 22 -2.09 4.77 -4.73
CA PRO A 22 -0.83 5.21 -4.15
C PRO A 22 -0.93 6.49 -3.31
N GLN A 23 -1.86 7.38 -3.61
CA GLN A 23 -2.05 8.64 -2.86
C GLN A 23 -2.63 8.37 -1.48
N LYS A 24 -3.66 7.53 -1.43
CA LYS A 24 -4.21 7.04 -0.16
C LYS A 24 -3.19 6.22 0.60
N GLY A 25 -2.39 5.43 -0.11
CA GLY A 25 -1.30 4.65 0.45
C GLY A 25 -0.26 5.49 1.15
N LYS A 26 0.12 6.63 0.59
CA LYS A 26 1.01 7.59 1.25
C LYS A 26 0.43 8.08 2.58
N ILE A 27 -0.83 8.48 2.57
CA ILE A 27 -1.53 8.96 3.78
C ILE A 27 -1.59 7.85 4.84
N ALA A 28 -1.94 6.62 4.44
CA ALA A 28 -2.00 5.47 5.34
C ALA A 28 -0.62 5.10 5.90
N PHE A 29 0.43 5.15 5.08
CA PHE A 29 1.83 4.92 5.47
C PHE A 29 2.29 5.91 6.55
N GLU A 30 1.99 7.18 6.37
CA GLU A 30 2.32 8.23 7.33
C GLU A 30 1.48 8.11 8.61
N LYS A 31 0.17 7.94 8.47
CA LYS A 31 -0.78 7.82 9.60
C LYS A 31 -0.46 6.64 10.53
N ASN A 32 -0.03 5.51 9.97
CA ASN A 32 0.29 4.31 10.73
C ASN A 32 1.75 4.26 11.22
N GLY A 33 2.53 5.32 11.02
CA GLY A 33 3.87 5.45 11.58
C GLY A 33 4.96 4.63 10.89
N CYS A 34 4.69 4.07 9.71
CA CYS A 34 5.64 3.25 8.95
C CYS A 34 6.94 4.02 8.64
N TRP A 35 6.81 5.32 8.37
CA TRP A 35 7.92 6.23 8.06
C TRP A 35 8.94 6.35 9.20
N GLN A 36 8.54 6.15 10.43
CA GLN A 36 9.43 6.32 11.60
C GLN A 36 10.63 5.36 11.55
N CYS A 37 10.43 4.17 11.02
CA CYS A 37 11.50 3.18 10.84
C CYS A 37 11.98 3.07 9.40
N HIS A 38 11.05 3.22 8.43
CA HIS A 38 11.32 2.96 7.01
C HIS A 38 11.60 4.21 6.16
N GLY A 39 11.53 5.41 6.77
CA GLY A 39 11.67 6.69 6.05
C GLY A 39 10.41 7.07 5.26
N TYR A 40 10.23 8.36 4.99
CA TYR A 40 9.02 8.89 4.33
C TYR A 40 8.78 8.35 2.92
N ALA A 41 9.84 8.00 2.21
CA ALA A 41 9.78 7.37 0.89
C ALA A 41 10.10 5.88 0.93
N GLY A 42 10.02 5.23 2.09
CA GLY A 42 10.37 3.82 2.22
C GLY A 42 11.83 3.49 1.89
N GLN A 43 12.71 4.49 1.94
CA GLN A 43 14.14 4.34 1.62
C GLN A 43 14.91 3.55 2.67
N GLY A 44 14.29 3.31 3.83
CA GLY A 44 14.92 2.62 4.95
C GLY A 44 15.83 3.52 5.77
N GLY A 45 16.47 2.92 6.75
CA GLY A 45 17.39 3.56 7.68
C GLY A 45 17.93 2.57 8.70
N ALA A 46 18.50 3.08 9.78
CA ALA A 46 19.05 2.24 10.84
C ALA A 46 17.97 1.38 11.55
N ALA A 47 16.73 1.87 11.63
CA ALA A 47 15.64 1.22 12.35
C ALA A 47 14.78 0.29 11.48
N GLY A 48 14.80 0.43 10.16
CA GLY A 48 13.96 -0.35 9.27
C GLY A 48 14.55 -0.55 7.89
N LYS A 49 14.20 -1.66 7.25
CA LYS A 49 14.68 -1.99 5.91
C LYS A 49 14.12 -1.05 4.86
N THR A 50 14.82 -0.95 3.74
CA THR A 50 14.35 -0.34 2.51
C THR A 50 13.13 -1.11 1.99
N LEU A 51 12.05 -0.39 1.68
CA LEU A 51 10.80 -0.94 1.15
C LEU A 51 10.56 -0.54 -0.30
N ALA A 52 10.93 0.68 -0.67
CA ALA A 52 10.74 1.22 -2.01
C ALA A 52 12.08 1.26 -2.77
N PRO A 53 12.07 1.19 -4.10
CA PRO A 53 10.92 1.18 -5.00
C PRO A 53 10.32 -0.20 -5.28
N LYS A 54 10.91 -1.24 -4.75
CA LYS A 54 10.51 -2.63 -5.02
C LYS A 54 10.14 -3.32 -3.70
N PRO A 55 8.94 -3.08 -3.17
CA PRO A 55 8.46 -3.86 -2.04
C PRO A 55 8.36 -5.34 -2.41
N MET A 56 8.39 -6.22 -1.41
CA MET A 56 8.11 -7.64 -1.66
C MET A 56 6.72 -7.82 -2.27
N PRO A 57 6.43 -8.96 -2.96
CA PRO A 57 5.11 -9.23 -3.50
C PRO A 57 4.00 -9.04 -2.44
N TYR A 58 2.83 -8.55 -2.86
CA TYR A 58 1.77 -8.14 -1.94
C TYR A 58 1.35 -9.23 -0.94
N GLU A 59 1.26 -10.47 -1.37
CA GLU A 59 0.88 -11.59 -0.48
C GLU A 59 1.88 -11.77 0.65
N ALA A 60 3.18 -11.73 0.35
CA ALA A 60 4.24 -11.82 1.35
C ALA A 60 4.28 -10.58 2.24
N PHE A 61 4.06 -9.40 1.65
CA PHE A 61 3.97 -8.12 2.35
C PHE A 61 2.82 -8.13 3.37
N ASN A 62 1.65 -8.59 2.96
CA ASN A 62 0.48 -8.72 3.83
C ASN A 62 0.77 -9.67 4.99
N VAL A 63 1.24 -10.88 4.72
CA VAL A 63 1.55 -11.86 5.76
C VAL A 63 2.57 -11.30 6.76
N PHE A 64 3.62 -10.63 6.28
CA PHE A 64 4.66 -10.06 7.14
C PHE A 64 4.10 -8.94 8.03
N VAL A 65 3.37 -7.99 7.47
CA VAL A 65 2.82 -6.85 8.23
C VAL A 65 1.82 -7.31 9.29
N ARG A 66 1.03 -8.35 8.99
CA ARG A 66 0.04 -8.91 9.92
C ARG A 66 0.66 -9.70 11.07
N ASN A 67 1.80 -10.34 10.85
CA ASN A 67 2.37 -11.33 11.76
C ASN A 67 3.79 -10.99 12.23
N SER A 68 4.24 -9.77 12.03
CA SER A 68 5.58 -9.36 12.48
C SER A 68 5.74 -9.57 13.99
N ASN A 69 6.87 -10.16 14.39
CA ASN A 69 7.17 -10.49 15.78
C ASN A 69 8.52 -9.91 16.27
N GLY A 70 9.15 -9.08 15.46
CA GLY A 70 10.40 -8.40 15.77
C GLY A 70 10.18 -6.98 16.31
N PRO A 71 11.14 -6.07 16.09
CA PRO A 71 11.02 -4.66 16.45
C PRO A 71 9.86 -3.96 15.75
N MET A 72 9.48 -4.40 14.54
CA MET A 72 8.29 -3.94 13.87
C MET A 72 7.05 -4.56 14.51
N PRO A 73 6.08 -3.77 15.00
CA PRO A 73 4.86 -4.33 15.57
C PRO A 73 3.97 -4.94 14.48
N PRO A 74 3.15 -5.96 14.81
CA PRO A 74 2.14 -6.45 13.88
C PRO A 74 0.99 -5.46 13.75
N TYR A 75 0.40 -5.38 12.56
CA TYR A 75 -0.77 -4.55 12.27
C TYR A 75 -1.96 -5.44 11.92
N PRO A 76 -2.82 -5.78 12.88
CA PRO A 76 -4.04 -6.53 12.60
C PRO A 76 -5.05 -5.72 11.78
N LYS A 77 -6.07 -6.38 11.22
CA LYS A 77 -7.02 -5.77 10.27
C LYS A 77 -7.90 -4.67 10.88
N ASP A 78 -8.14 -4.70 12.17
CA ASP A 78 -8.87 -3.69 12.92
C ASP A 78 -8.06 -2.40 13.12
N ILE A 79 -6.73 -2.48 13.07
CA ILE A 79 -5.82 -1.33 13.13
C ILE A 79 -5.51 -0.80 11.72
N LEU A 80 -5.21 -1.69 10.78
CA LEU A 80 -4.86 -1.36 9.40
C LEU A 80 -5.69 -2.24 8.45
N SER A 81 -6.66 -1.65 7.77
CA SER A 81 -7.54 -2.38 6.85
C SER A 81 -6.77 -3.03 5.69
N ASP A 82 -7.37 -4.05 5.07
CA ASP A 82 -6.78 -4.67 3.87
C ASP A 82 -6.68 -3.67 2.71
N ALA A 83 -7.65 -2.76 2.59
CA ALA A 83 -7.63 -1.70 1.57
C ALA A 83 -6.46 -0.73 1.80
N ASP A 84 -6.29 -0.23 3.03
CA ASP A 84 -5.18 0.67 3.36
C ASP A 84 -3.82 -0.02 3.17
N LEU A 85 -3.70 -1.30 3.50
CA LEU A 85 -2.46 -2.05 3.30
C LEU A 85 -2.15 -2.25 1.81
N ALA A 86 -3.16 -2.52 0.98
CA ALA A 86 -3.00 -2.58 -0.47
C ALA A 86 -2.59 -1.21 -1.05
N ASP A 87 -3.18 -0.13 -0.57
CA ASP A 87 -2.84 1.23 -0.96
C ASP A 87 -1.39 1.58 -0.56
N ILE A 88 -0.95 1.20 0.65
CA ILE A 88 0.45 1.35 1.09
C ILE A 88 1.41 0.61 0.16
N HIS A 89 1.10 -0.63 -0.21
CA HIS A 89 1.93 -1.39 -1.13
C HIS A 89 2.00 -0.72 -2.52
N ALA A 90 0.88 -0.20 -3.02
CA ALA A 90 0.84 0.57 -4.25
C ALA A 90 1.67 1.86 -4.17
N TYR A 91 1.61 2.57 -3.04
CA TYR A 91 2.46 3.74 -2.78
C TYR A 91 3.94 3.40 -2.87
N LEU A 92 4.40 2.39 -2.12
CA LEU A 92 5.80 1.96 -2.13
C LEU A 92 6.27 1.52 -3.52
N SER A 93 5.40 0.86 -4.28
CA SER A 93 5.66 0.44 -5.65
C SER A 93 5.74 1.61 -6.65
N SER A 94 5.08 2.73 -6.34
CA SER A 94 5.03 3.92 -7.20
C SER A 94 6.24 4.83 -7.04
N ILE A 95 7.02 4.66 -5.97
CA ILE A 95 8.18 5.50 -5.69
C ILE A 95 9.29 5.16 -6.70
N PRO A 96 9.83 6.15 -7.42
CA PRO A 96 10.91 5.90 -8.38
C PRO A 96 12.20 5.49 -7.67
N ALA A 97 13.05 4.73 -8.35
CA ALA A 97 14.38 4.43 -7.87
C ALA A 97 15.19 5.73 -7.66
N ALA A 98 16.04 5.72 -6.64
CA ALA A 98 16.97 6.83 -6.42
C ALA A 98 17.85 7.05 -7.65
N LYS A 99 18.09 8.29 -7.99
CA LYS A 99 19.03 8.64 -9.07
C LYS A 99 20.43 8.20 -8.67
N ASP A 100 21.19 7.69 -9.63
CA ASP A 100 22.61 7.45 -9.41
C ASP A 100 23.28 8.81 -9.08
N TYR A 101 24.05 8.85 -7.99
CA TYR A 101 24.74 10.07 -7.55
C TYR A 101 25.62 10.63 -8.66
N LYS A 102 26.19 9.77 -9.52
CA LYS A 102 26.99 10.15 -10.68
C LYS A 102 26.21 10.96 -11.72
N SER A 103 24.89 10.86 -11.72
CA SER A 103 24.01 11.64 -12.59
C SER A 103 23.68 13.02 -12.03
N ILE A 104 24.12 13.33 -10.80
CA ILE A 104 23.85 14.59 -10.11
C ILE A 104 25.11 15.45 -10.15
N PRO A 105 25.18 16.52 -10.98
CA PRO A 105 26.41 17.31 -11.17
C PRO A 105 27.01 17.84 -9.88
N LEU A 106 26.18 18.25 -8.91
CA LEU A 106 26.63 18.76 -7.62
C LEU A 106 27.33 17.73 -6.73
N LEU A 107 27.11 16.44 -6.96
CA LEU A 107 27.72 15.34 -6.20
C LEU A 107 28.96 14.76 -6.87
N ASN A 108 29.29 15.23 -8.09
CA ASN A 108 30.42 14.77 -8.91
C ASN A 108 31.51 15.80 -9.07
N GLN A 109 31.70 16.67 -8.09
CA GLN A 109 32.79 17.67 -8.09
C GLN A 109 34.08 17.11 -7.50
#